data_337693189b3ce29a2fea96d61bdc0ce2
#
_entry.id   337693189b3ce29a2fea96d61bdc0ce2
#
_cell.length_a   1.000
_cell.length_b   1.000
_cell.length_c   1.000
_cell.angle_alpha   90.00
_cell.angle_beta   90.00
_cell.angle_gamma   90.00
#
_symmetry.space_group_name_H-M   'P 1'
#
loop_
_entity.id
_entity.type
_entity.pdbx_description
1 polymer ?
#
loop_
_entity_poly.entity_id
_entity_poly.type
_entity_poly.pdbx_seq_one_letter_code
_entity_poly.pdbx_strand_id
1 'polypeptide(L)'
;LFRSMAILDFYGVALAGKNVVVIGRSQVVGKPMASLLLARDATITICHSHTRDLVGALQRADVVVSAIGRAHAIDGAMIKPGAVVVDVGINDLNGKTVGDIDYESLKGIAESATPVPGGVGSVTTTMLLENIYEAYLCTKCQ
;
A
#
# COMPACT_ATOMS: atom_id res chain seq x y z
N LEU A 1 3.49 -6.91 4.38
CA LEU A 1 4.36 -6.74 3.21
C LEU A 1 3.84 -7.52 2.03
N PHE A 2 3.86 -8.84 2.10
CA PHE A 2 3.35 -9.71 1.03
C PHE A 2 1.90 -9.44 0.68
N ARG A 3 1.08 -9.00 1.64
CA ARG A 3 -0.35 -8.67 1.44
C ARG A 3 -0.60 -7.60 0.39
N SER A 4 0.11 -6.49 0.47
CA SER A 4 -0.03 -5.40 -0.50
C SER A 4 0.46 -5.82 -1.88
N MET A 5 1.54 -6.61 -1.95
CA MET A 5 2.00 -7.19 -3.21
C MET A 5 0.99 -8.18 -3.78
N ALA A 6 0.44 -9.08 -2.95
CA ALA A 6 -0.59 -10.03 -3.38
C ALA A 6 -1.86 -9.35 -3.91
N ILE A 7 -2.26 -8.22 -3.31
CA ILE A 7 -3.38 -7.42 -3.82
C ILE A 7 -3.04 -6.84 -5.19
N LEU A 8 -1.87 -6.22 -5.35
CA LEU A 8 -1.45 -5.66 -6.63
C LEU A 8 -1.36 -6.74 -7.72
N ASP A 9 -0.81 -7.91 -7.40
CA ASP A 9 -0.71 -9.05 -8.31
C ASP A 9 -2.11 -9.61 -8.67
N PHE A 10 -3.00 -9.77 -7.68
CA PHE A 10 -4.36 -10.28 -7.89
C PHE A 10 -5.18 -9.40 -8.84
N TYR A 11 -5.04 -8.08 -8.71
CA TYR A 11 -5.72 -7.13 -9.59
C TYR A 11 -4.95 -6.82 -10.88
N GLY A 12 -3.84 -7.52 -11.13
CA GLY A 12 -3.08 -7.38 -12.38
C GLY A 12 -2.42 -6.02 -12.55
N VAL A 13 -2.07 -5.33 -11.45
CA VAL A 13 -1.44 -4.00 -11.51
C VAL A 13 -0.02 -4.16 -12.02
N ALA A 14 0.23 -3.73 -13.26
CA ALA A 14 1.56 -3.72 -13.83
C ALA A 14 2.44 -2.70 -13.11
N LEU A 15 3.57 -3.15 -12.53
CA LEU A 15 4.49 -2.31 -11.77
C LEU A 15 5.72 -1.87 -12.57
N ALA A 16 6.13 -2.66 -13.56
CA ALA A 16 7.31 -2.37 -14.36
C ALA A 16 7.21 -0.99 -15.05
N GLY A 17 8.20 -0.14 -14.82
CA GLY A 17 8.26 1.22 -15.36
C GLY A 17 7.31 2.22 -14.71
N LYS A 18 6.51 1.83 -13.71
CA LYS A 18 5.58 2.73 -12.99
C LYS A 18 6.29 3.52 -11.91
N ASN A 19 5.83 4.74 -11.69
CA ASN A 19 6.23 5.56 -10.55
C ASN A 19 5.42 5.17 -9.32
N VAL A 20 6.06 4.60 -8.32
CA VAL A 20 5.43 4.19 -7.08
C VAL A 20 5.91 5.05 -5.93
N VAL A 21 4.97 5.66 -5.21
CA VAL A 21 5.25 6.40 -3.98
C VAL A 21 4.89 5.56 -2.78
N VAL A 22 5.86 5.30 -1.91
CA VAL A 22 5.67 4.65 -0.61
C VAL A 22 5.74 5.72 0.47
N ILE A 23 4.64 5.94 1.19
CA ILE A 23 4.58 6.91 2.28
C ILE A 23 4.79 6.18 3.61
N GLY A 24 5.91 6.45 4.24
CA GLY A 24 6.38 5.76 5.43
C GLY A 24 7.70 5.04 5.21
N ARG A 25 8.56 5.03 6.23
CA ARG A 25 9.91 4.45 6.18
C ARG A 25 10.21 3.51 7.34
N SER A 26 9.17 2.90 7.91
CA SER A 26 9.35 1.93 8.99
C SER A 26 10.15 0.71 8.50
N GLN A 27 10.86 0.07 9.44
CA GLN A 27 11.61 -1.16 9.15
C GLN A 27 10.68 -2.33 8.83
N VAL A 28 9.44 -2.28 9.30
CA VAL A 28 8.47 -3.38 9.18
C VAL A 28 7.66 -3.30 7.90
N VAL A 29 7.33 -2.09 7.42
CA VAL A 29 6.45 -1.91 6.25
C VAL A 29 7.12 -1.10 5.14
N GLY A 30 7.47 0.16 5.40
CA GLY A 30 7.86 1.10 4.34
C GLY A 30 9.11 0.66 3.57
N LYS A 31 10.22 0.41 4.26
CA LYS A 31 11.48 0.01 3.61
C LYS A 31 11.37 -1.33 2.88
N PRO A 32 10.87 -2.41 3.51
CA PRO A 32 10.75 -3.67 2.81
C PRO A 32 9.74 -3.63 1.66
N MET A 33 8.66 -2.83 1.76
CA MET A 33 7.72 -2.63 0.67
C MET A 33 8.40 -1.99 -0.55
N ALA A 34 9.19 -0.96 -0.34
CA ALA A 34 9.95 -0.32 -1.41
C ALA A 34 10.91 -1.31 -2.10
N SER A 35 11.57 -2.19 -1.34
CA SER A 35 12.45 -3.22 -1.91
C SER A 35 11.68 -4.24 -2.77
N LEU A 36 10.49 -4.67 -2.34
CA LEU A 36 9.65 -5.59 -3.13
C LEU A 36 9.15 -4.95 -4.42
N LEU A 37 8.75 -3.69 -4.37
CA LEU A 37 8.32 -2.93 -5.54
C LEU A 37 9.47 -2.69 -6.53
N LEU A 38 10.66 -2.38 -6.01
CA LEU A 38 11.86 -2.25 -6.83
C LEU A 38 12.21 -3.56 -7.55
N ALA A 39 12.07 -4.69 -6.88
CA ALA A 39 12.26 -6.01 -7.48
C ALA A 39 11.24 -6.36 -8.58
N ARG A 40 10.20 -5.55 -8.76
CA ARG A 40 9.20 -5.62 -9.84
C ARG A 40 9.40 -4.53 -10.88
N ASP A 41 10.61 -3.98 -10.99
CA ASP A 41 11.02 -2.96 -11.96
C ASP A 41 10.25 -1.64 -11.86
N ALA A 42 9.72 -1.30 -10.67
CA ALA A 42 9.09 -0.02 -10.42
C ALA A 42 10.12 1.06 -10.05
N THR A 43 9.83 2.31 -10.42
CA THR A 43 10.59 3.49 -9.94
C THR A 43 10.00 3.93 -8.61
N ILE A 44 10.81 3.93 -7.53
CA ILE A 44 10.31 4.12 -6.18
C ILE A 44 10.71 5.49 -5.62
N THR A 45 9.74 6.18 -5.07
CA THR A 45 9.93 7.36 -4.21
C THR A 45 9.44 7.05 -2.80
N ILE A 46 10.32 7.16 -1.80
CA ILE A 46 9.94 7.01 -0.39
C ILE A 46 9.70 8.39 0.21
N CYS A 47 8.47 8.64 0.66
CA CYS A 47 8.08 9.86 1.37
C CYS A 47 7.95 9.60 2.88
N HIS A 48 8.21 10.62 3.67
CA HIS A 48 8.19 10.56 5.14
C HIS A 48 7.92 11.94 5.75
N SER A 49 7.90 12.05 7.06
CA SER A 49 7.59 13.29 7.80
C SER A 49 8.48 14.50 7.47
N HIS A 50 9.65 14.29 6.88
CA HIS A 50 10.56 15.35 6.45
C HIS A 50 10.53 15.59 4.93
N THR A 51 9.63 14.94 4.19
CA THR A 51 9.46 15.19 2.75
C THR A 51 8.85 16.57 2.55
N ARG A 52 9.53 17.42 1.80
CA ARG A 52 9.11 18.83 1.61
C ARG A 52 7.90 18.97 0.69
N ASP A 53 7.87 18.19 -0.39
CA ASP A 53 6.82 18.23 -1.42
C ASP A 53 6.17 16.85 -1.54
N LEU A 54 5.33 16.52 -0.58
CA LEU A 54 4.58 15.26 -0.59
C LEU A 54 3.53 15.26 -1.71
N VAL A 55 2.80 16.37 -1.85
CA VAL A 55 1.73 16.50 -2.85
C VAL A 55 2.28 16.33 -4.27
N GLY A 56 3.37 17.03 -4.59
CA GLY A 56 4.00 16.90 -5.91
C GLY A 56 4.53 15.48 -6.19
N ALA A 57 5.00 14.75 -5.18
CA ALA A 57 5.35 13.35 -5.32
C ALA A 57 4.13 12.47 -5.65
N LEU A 58 3.02 12.66 -4.91
CA LEU A 58 1.78 11.90 -5.07
C LEU A 58 1.11 12.17 -6.42
N GLN A 59 1.13 13.42 -6.90
CA GLN A 59 0.56 13.78 -8.21
C GLN A 59 1.32 13.21 -9.40
N ARG A 60 2.53 12.69 -9.21
CA ARG A 60 3.30 11.98 -10.23
C ARG A 60 3.25 10.46 -10.09
N ALA A 61 2.64 9.95 -9.01
CA ALA A 61 2.60 8.53 -8.71
C ALA A 61 1.52 7.81 -9.51
N ASP A 62 1.89 6.71 -10.16
CA ASP A 62 0.94 5.76 -10.77
C ASP A 62 0.37 4.80 -9.71
N VAL A 63 1.16 4.50 -8.68
CA VAL A 63 0.75 3.68 -7.54
C VAL A 63 1.19 4.38 -6.25
N VAL A 64 0.29 4.45 -5.28
CA VAL A 64 0.55 5.00 -3.94
C VAL A 64 0.36 3.91 -2.90
N VAL A 65 1.36 3.72 -2.04
CA VAL A 65 1.27 2.82 -0.88
C VAL A 65 1.44 3.65 0.39
N SER A 66 0.39 3.75 1.20
CA SER A 66 0.44 4.49 2.47
C SER A 66 0.64 3.57 3.67
N ALA A 67 1.61 3.89 4.51
CA ALA A 67 1.94 3.21 5.75
C ALA A 67 2.46 4.23 6.79
N ILE A 68 1.70 5.30 7.03
CA ILE A 68 2.04 6.43 7.89
C ILE A 68 1.61 6.16 9.35
N GLY A 69 0.45 5.51 9.53
CA GLY A 69 -0.20 5.34 10.82
C GLY A 69 -0.85 6.63 11.33
N ARG A 70 -1.45 7.42 10.44
CA ARG A 70 -2.18 8.65 10.76
C ARG A 70 -3.48 8.69 9.98
N ALA A 71 -4.61 8.71 10.69
CA ALA A 71 -5.94 8.74 10.10
C ALA A 71 -6.12 9.92 9.14
N HIS A 72 -6.60 9.62 7.93
CA HIS A 72 -6.95 10.57 6.89
C HIS A 72 -5.88 11.65 6.61
N ALA A 73 -4.60 11.25 6.67
CA ALA A 73 -3.48 12.16 6.41
C ALA A 73 -3.34 12.51 4.92
N ILE A 74 -3.94 11.70 4.05
CA ILE A 74 -3.93 11.84 2.59
C ILE A 74 -5.37 11.92 2.11
N ASP A 75 -5.65 12.85 1.23
CA ASP A 75 -6.94 12.99 0.55
C ASP A 75 -6.82 12.87 -0.98
N GLY A 76 -7.96 12.79 -1.65
CA GLY A 76 -8.04 12.61 -3.09
C GLY A 76 -7.41 13.78 -3.90
N ALA A 77 -7.43 14.99 -3.37
CA ALA A 77 -6.85 16.16 -4.06
C ALA A 77 -5.31 16.06 -4.17
N MET A 78 -4.69 15.28 -3.29
CA MET A 78 -3.25 15.02 -3.33
C MET A 78 -2.87 13.95 -4.36
N ILE A 79 -3.83 13.11 -4.80
CA ILE A 79 -3.58 11.91 -5.60
C ILE A 79 -3.69 12.23 -7.10
N LYS A 80 -2.82 11.64 -7.89
CA LYS A 80 -2.90 11.69 -9.36
C LYS A 80 -4.20 11.01 -9.83
N PRO A 81 -5.01 11.64 -10.69
CA PRO A 81 -6.15 10.96 -11.31
C PRO A 81 -5.73 9.68 -12.02
N GLY A 82 -6.47 8.59 -11.78
CA GLY A 82 -6.16 7.27 -12.34
C GLY A 82 -5.05 6.50 -11.61
N ALA A 83 -4.57 6.97 -10.45
CA ALA A 83 -3.62 6.20 -9.66
C ALA A 83 -4.27 5.04 -8.91
N VAL A 84 -3.50 3.98 -8.71
CA VAL A 84 -3.85 2.86 -7.82
C VAL A 84 -3.38 3.17 -6.41
N VAL A 85 -4.25 2.99 -5.41
CA VAL A 85 -3.99 3.37 -4.02
C VAL A 85 -4.09 2.17 -3.08
N VAL A 86 -3.02 1.87 -2.37
CA VAL A 86 -2.95 0.79 -1.37
C VAL A 86 -2.75 1.41 0.02
N ASP A 87 -3.77 1.36 0.85
CA ASP A 87 -3.72 1.84 2.22
C ASP A 87 -3.43 0.69 3.19
N VAL A 88 -2.26 0.74 3.83
CA VAL A 88 -1.81 -0.23 4.83
C VAL A 88 -2.08 0.29 6.25
N GLY A 89 -2.47 1.56 6.38
CA GLY A 89 -2.75 2.19 7.66
C GLY A 89 -3.94 1.55 8.37
N ILE A 90 -3.82 1.43 9.68
CA ILE A 90 -4.91 1.02 10.57
C ILE A 90 -4.88 2.00 11.74
N ASN A 91 -5.88 2.84 11.82
CA ASN A 91 -6.00 3.88 12.83
C ASN A 91 -7.37 3.78 13.51
N ASP A 92 -7.45 4.21 14.76
CA ASP A 92 -8.74 4.43 15.43
C ASP A 92 -9.09 5.93 15.34
N LEU A 93 -10.28 6.20 14.84
CA LEU A 93 -10.85 7.54 14.81
C LEU A 93 -12.25 7.49 15.43
N ASN A 94 -12.36 7.94 16.68
CA ASN A 94 -13.61 7.95 17.44
C ASN A 94 -14.30 6.55 17.54
N GLY A 95 -13.49 5.49 17.78
CA GLY A 95 -13.98 4.12 17.88
C GLY A 95 -14.28 3.45 16.52
N LYS A 96 -13.90 4.08 15.41
CA LYS A 96 -14.00 3.50 14.07
C LYS A 96 -12.61 3.23 13.51
N THR A 97 -12.43 2.06 12.94
CA THR A 97 -11.19 1.73 12.20
C THR A 97 -11.20 2.46 10.86
N VAL A 98 -10.14 3.25 10.62
CA VAL A 98 -9.94 4.01 9.37
C VAL A 98 -8.52 3.83 8.88
N GLY A 99 -8.30 4.13 7.59
CA GLY A 99 -6.98 4.14 6.97
C GLY A 99 -6.20 5.43 7.17
N ASP A 100 -5.03 5.48 6.57
CA ASP A 100 -4.23 6.69 6.45
C ASP A 100 -4.83 7.66 5.41
N ILE A 101 -5.62 7.11 4.48
CA ILE A 101 -6.18 7.84 3.35
C ILE A 101 -7.69 8.03 3.58
N ASP A 102 -8.19 9.20 3.27
CA ASP A 102 -9.63 9.44 3.20
C ASP A 102 -10.20 8.76 1.95
N TYR A 103 -10.70 7.52 2.14
CA TYR A 103 -11.21 6.67 1.07
C TYR A 103 -12.36 7.32 0.28
N GLU A 104 -13.24 8.05 0.97
CA GLU A 104 -14.38 8.70 0.30
C GLU A 104 -13.93 9.79 -0.67
N SER A 105 -12.84 10.50 -0.34
CA SER A 105 -12.28 11.55 -1.19
C SER A 105 -11.64 11.02 -2.47
N LEU A 106 -11.33 9.70 -2.54
CA LEU A 106 -10.74 9.07 -3.73
C LEU A 106 -11.76 8.77 -4.84
N LYS A 107 -13.06 8.82 -4.53
CA LYS A 107 -14.11 8.48 -5.50
C LYS A 107 -14.06 9.38 -6.73
N GLY A 108 -13.98 8.77 -7.90
CA GLY A 108 -13.87 9.48 -9.18
C GLY A 108 -12.47 10.07 -9.47
N ILE A 109 -11.49 9.84 -8.59
CA ILE A 109 -10.09 10.27 -8.78
C ILE A 109 -9.18 9.08 -8.98
N ALA A 110 -9.11 8.16 -8.02
CA ALA A 110 -8.29 6.96 -8.13
C ALA A 110 -8.94 5.95 -9.08
N GLU A 111 -8.11 5.20 -9.82
CA GLU A 111 -8.57 4.05 -10.62
C GLU A 111 -9.09 2.94 -9.71
N SER A 112 -8.34 2.65 -8.65
CA SER A 112 -8.72 1.70 -7.62
C SER A 112 -8.07 2.04 -6.29
N ALA A 113 -8.72 1.66 -5.19
CA ALA A 113 -8.21 1.89 -3.85
C ALA A 113 -8.62 0.77 -2.89
N THR A 114 -7.74 0.40 -1.97
CA THR A 114 -8.09 -0.55 -0.91
C THR A 114 -8.85 0.17 0.21
N PRO A 115 -10.04 -0.31 0.61
CA PRO A 115 -10.78 0.26 1.73
C PRO A 115 -10.15 -0.12 3.07
N VAL A 116 -10.40 0.68 4.10
CA VAL A 116 -10.08 0.34 5.49
C VAL A 116 -11.32 0.62 6.36
N PRO A 117 -11.90 -0.41 6.99
CA PRO A 117 -11.56 -1.84 6.96
C PRO A 117 -11.94 -2.54 5.64
N GLY A 118 -11.42 -3.78 5.43
CA GLY A 118 -11.82 -4.63 4.30
C GLY A 118 -10.78 -4.75 3.17
N GLY A 119 -9.70 -3.95 3.21
CA GLY A 119 -8.60 -3.99 2.25
C GLY A 119 -7.43 -4.89 2.71
N VAL A 120 -6.24 -4.31 2.81
CA VAL A 120 -4.98 -5.02 3.15
C VAL A 120 -5.09 -5.82 4.46
N GLY A 121 -5.84 -5.33 5.44
CA GLY A 121 -6.08 -6.02 6.71
C GLY A 121 -6.75 -7.38 6.54
N SER A 122 -7.74 -7.49 5.66
CA SER A 122 -8.52 -8.72 5.44
C SER A 122 -7.70 -9.84 4.81
N VAL A 123 -6.67 -9.51 4.04
CA VAL A 123 -5.77 -10.48 3.39
C VAL A 123 -4.77 -11.10 4.39
N THR A 124 -4.65 -10.53 5.60
CA THR A 124 -3.66 -10.94 6.60
C THR A 124 -3.78 -12.40 7.00
N THR A 125 -4.99 -12.85 7.33
CA THR A 125 -5.25 -14.22 7.82
C THR A 125 -5.02 -15.24 6.71
N THR A 126 -5.49 -14.93 5.50
CA THR A 126 -5.32 -15.81 4.32
C THR A 126 -3.84 -16.00 3.99
N MET A 127 -3.05 -14.92 3.94
CA MET A 127 -1.62 -14.99 3.67
C MET A 127 -0.84 -15.71 4.79
N LEU A 128 -1.29 -15.62 6.04
CA LEU A 128 -0.67 -16.37 7.12
C LEU A 128 -0.88 -17.88 6.95
N LEU A 129 -2.09 -18.28 6.58
CA LEU A 129 -2.40 -19.69 6.29
C LEU A 129 -1.61 -20.23 5.09
N GLU A 130 -1.49 -19.44 4.03
CA GLU A 130 -0.69 -19.76 2.86
C GLU A 130 0.79 -19.97 3.24
N ASN A 131 1.38 -19.04 3.98
CA ASN A 131 2.76 -19.17 4.45
C ASN A 131 2.98 -20.40 5.35
N ILE A 132 2.03 -20.74 6.22
CA ILE A 132 2.08 -21.95 7.06
C ILE A 132 2.02 -23.19 6.18
N TYR A 133 1.17 -23.20 5.17
CA TYR A 133 1.04 -24.32 4.24
C TYR A 133 2.31 -24.51 3.40
N GLU A 134 2.88 -23.44 2.88
CA GLU A 134 4.17 -23.46 2.16
C GLU A 134 5.31 -24.01 3.04
N ALA A 135 5.41 -23.52 4.28
CA ALA A 135 6.40 -24.00 5.24
C ALA A 135 6.22 -25.50 5.53
N TYR A 136 4.97 -25.97 5.66
CA TYR A 136 4.68 -27.39 5.84
C TYR A 136 5.10 -28.23 4.64
N LEU A 137 4.86 -27.76 3.41
CA LEU A 137 5.31 -28.46 2.20
C LEU A 137 6.84 -28.54 2.13
N CYS A 138 7.56 -27.49 2.46
CA CYS A 138 9.02 -27.47 2.49
C CYS A 138 9.59 -28.49 3.50
N THR A 139 8.93 -28.73 4.63
CA THR A 139 9.38 -29.70 5.63
C THR A 139 9.13 -31.16 5.21
N LYS A 140 8.21 -31.42 4.27
CA LYS A 140 7.94 -32.77 3.75
C LYS A 140 8.85 -33.19 2.59
N CYS A 141 9.57 -32.25 1.98
CA CYS A 141 10.49 -32.52 0.87
C CYS A 141 11.94 -32.81 1.34
N GLN A 142 12.17 -32.95 2.64
CA GLN A 142 13.41 -33.45 3.23
C GLN A 142 13.19 -34.89 3.77
#